data_1c3a7d4d1eb7f69883f6e0f4a3de39f0
#
_entry.id   1c3a7d4d1eb7f69883f6e0f4a3de39f0
#
_cell.length_a   1.000
_cell.length_b   1.000
_cell.length_c   1.000
_cell.angle_alpha   90.00
_cell.angle_beta   90.00
_cell.angle_gamma   90.00
#
_symmetry.space_group_name_H-M   'P 1'
#
loop_
_entity.id
_entity.type
_entity.pdbx_description
1 polymer ?
#
loop_
_entity_poly.entity_id
_entity_poly.type
_entity_poly.pdbx_seq_one_letter_code
_entity_poly.pdbx_strand_id
1 'polypeptide(L)'
;MSKLIAIDNGHGLNTAGKRTPLFPNGSFMHEWEFNHAVAKYLEVELQRCGFETLMLSDTEEDTPLQRRTDRCNKANADFCVSIHYNAMGNVWQTTATGTETYSYPGNSTDAKYASIIHPYNVEATGLKDRGCKQADFHMVREPKCPAILIEFGFMDNRTDAELALQDSFRRKCAVGLAKGICATFGVEYVSEKEAKDMTVQEAEKIVQEKAGLDDNTMQYLRFYRYSDALLMKLAEAMK
;
A
#
# COMPACT_ATOMS: atom_id res chain seq x y z
N MET A 1 -2.74 14.41 15.04
CA MET A 1 -2.05 14.61 13.74
C MET A 1 -2.14 13.30 12.99
N SER A 2 -2.45 13.36 11.69
CA SER A 2 -2.42 12.20 10.81
C SER A 2 -1.01 11.62 10.77
N LYS A 3 -0.89 10.31 10.55
CA LYS A 3 0.39 9.63 10.40
C LYS A 3 0.83 9.66 8.95
N LEU A 4 2.11 9.94 8.70
CA LEU A 4 2.70 9.91 7.36
C LEU A 4 3.32 8.54 7.07
N ILE A 5 2.79 7.85 6.08
CA ILE A 5 3.28 6.54 5.61
C ILE A 5 4.10 6.72 4.34
N ALA A 6 5.38 6.40 4.41
CA ALA A 6 6.27 6.34 3.25
C ALA A 6 6.11 4.99 2.54
N ILE A 7 5.76 5.03 1.26
CA ILE A 7 5.49 3.85 0.43
C ILE A 7 6.60 3.72 -0.61
N ASP A 8 7.33 2.63 -0.54
CA ASP A 8 8.37 2.27 -1.51
C ASP A 8 7.87 1.17 -2.43
N ASN A 9 7.81 1.47 -3.73
CA ASN A 9 7.59 0.47 -4.78
C ASN A 9 8.93 -0.04 -5.27
N GLY A 10 9.45 -1.11 -4.72
CA GLY A 10 10.77 -1.65 -5.03
C GLY A 10 11.12 -1.65 -6.53
N HIS A 11 12.37 -1.37 -6.84
CA HIS A 11 12.92 -1.34 -8.21
C HIS A 11 12.38 -0.22 -9.12
N GLY A 12 12.69 -0.32 -10.39
CA GLY A 12 12.15 0.42 -11.52
C GLY A 12 11.92 -0.52 -12.69
N LEU A 13 11.23 -0.07 -13.71
CA LEU A 13 10.97 -0.86 -14.93
C LEU A 13 12.27 -1.32 -15.63
N ASN A 14 13.32 -0.50 -15.52
CA ASN A 14 14.63 -0.75 -16.11
C ASN A 14 15.62 -1.51 -15.20
N THR A 15 15.21 -1.94 -13.99
CA THR A 15 16.10 -2.68 -13.08
C THR A 15 16.46 -4.04 -13.67
N ALA A 16 17.75 -4.25 -13.95
CA ALA A 16 18.24 -5.47 -14.59
C ALA A 16 17.94 -6.72 -13.74
N GLY A 17 17.40 -7.76 -14.37
CA GLY A 17 17.13 -9.06 -13.74
C GLY A 17 15.89 -9.09 -12.84
N LYS A 18 15.22 -7.96 -12.61
CA LYS A 18 14.01 -7.86 -11.76
C LYS A 18 12.76 -8.10 -12.59
N ARG A 19 12.58 -9.33 -13.04
CA ARG A 19 11.44 -9.78 -13.86
C ARG A 19 11.20 -11.27 -13.72
N THR A 20 10.01 -11.71 -14.11
CA THR A 20 9.71 -13.15 -14.23
C THR A 20 10.59 -13.79 -15.32
N PRO A 21 10.81 -15.11 -15.29
CA PRO A 21 11.20 -15.86 -16.47
C PRO A 21 10.20 -15.64 -17.61
N LEU A 22 10.57 -15.99 -18.86
CA LEU A 22 9.67 -15.85 -19.99
C LEU A 22 8.46 -16.81 -19.86
N PHE A 23 7.26 -16.27 -20.02
CA PHE A 23 6.06 -17.07 -20.22
C PHE A 23 6.09 -17.80 -21.58
N PRO A 24 5.27 -18.84 -21.79
CA PRO A 24 5.27 -19.59 -23.05
C PRO A 24 4.98 -18.75 -24.30
N ASN A 25 4.28 -17.65 -24.14
CA ASN A 25 4.01 -16.69 -25.23
C ASN A 25 5.15 -15.68 -25.47
N GLY A 26 6.27 -15.83 -24.77
CA GLY A 26 7.45 -14.95 -24.87
C GLY A 26 7.36 -13.65 -24.06
N SER A 27 6.23 -13.38 -23.38
CA SER A 27 6.10 -12.22 -22.49
C SER A 27 6.77 -12.46 -21.14
N PHE A 28 6.93 -11.41 -20.36
CA PHE A 28 7.37 -11.44 -18.96
C PHE A 28 6.74 -10.26 -18.21
N MET A 29 6.80 -10.27 -16.90
CA MET A 29 6.40 -9.17 -16.02
C MET A 29 7.64 -8.64 -15.30
N HIS A 30 7.86 -7.34 -15.32
CA HIS A 30 8.83 -6.70 -14.43
C HIS A 30 8.30 -6.69 -12.99
N GLU A 31 9.17 -6.91 -12.01
CA GLU A 31 8.80 -6.84 -10.59
C GLU A 31 8.15 -5.50 -10.24
N TRP A 32 8.67 -4.41 -10.81
CA TRP A 32 8.15 -3.06 -10.65
C TRP A 32 6.67 -2.92 -11.04
N GLU A 33 6.20 -3.63 -12.07
CA GLU A 33 4.79 -3.56 -12.52
C GLU A 33 3.82 -4.02 -11.43
N PHE A 34 4.21 -5.02 -10.65
CA PHE A 34 3.46 -5.45 -9.47
C PHE A 34 3.63 -4.47 -8.32
N ASN A 35 4.87 -4.16 -7.96
CA ASN A 35 5.21 -3.32 -6.82
C ASN A 35 4.57 -1.93 -6.93
N HIS A 36 4.67 -1.30 -8.11
CA HIS A 36 4.10 0.01 -8.37
C HIS A 36 2.56 0.01 -8.32
N ALA A 37 1.92 -0.98 -8.94
CA ALA A 37 0.46 -1.09 -8.91
C ALA A 37 -0.06 -1.27 -7.48
N VAL A 38 0.54 -2.16 -6.68
CA VAL A 38 0.18 -2.35 -5.27
C VAL A 38 0.41 -1.07 -4.47
N ALA A 39 1.53 -0.37 -4.68
CA ALA A 39 1.84 0.88 -4.01
C ALA A 39 0.81 1.98 -4.32
N LYS A 40 0.37 2.11 -5.58
CA LYS A 40 -0.67 3.08 -5.99
C LYS A 40 -2.02 2.76 -5.38
N TYR A 41 -2.41 1.49 -5.31
CA TYR A 41 -3.64 1.09 -4.63
C TYR A 41 -3.55 1.31 -3.12
N LEU A 42 -2.41 0.99 -2.51
CA LEU A 42 -2.17 1.22 -1.09
C LEU A 42 -2.27 2.71 -0.73
N GLU A 43 -1.71 3.60 -1.55
CA GLU A 43 -1.82 5.04 -1.36
C GLU A 43 -3.28 5.48 -1.22
N VAL A 44 -4.15 5.03 -2.13
CA VAL A 44 -5.59 5.35 -2.10
C VAL A 44 -6.28 4.77 -0.87
N GLU A 45 -5.98 3.51 -0.52
CA GLU A 45 -6.55 2.84 0.66
C GLU A 45 -6.18 3.57 1.96
N LEU A 46 -4.91 3.95 2.12
CA LEU A 46 -4.42 4.64 3.31
C LEU A 46 -4.97 6.06 3.43
N GLN A 47 -5.04 6.82 2.32
CA GLN A 47 -5.65 8.15 2.31
C GLN A 47 -7.12 8.10 2.72
N ARG A 48 -7.86 7.09 2.27
CA ARG A 48 -9.26 6.87 2.69
C ARG A 48 -9.38 6.61 4.20
N CYS A 49 -8.38 5.98 4.81
CA CYS A 49 -8.32 5.74 6.25
C CYS A 49 -7.73 6.93 7.05
N GLY A 50 -7.48 8.07 6.40
CA GLY A 50 -7.02 9.30 7.07
C GLY A 50 -5.51 9.41 7.28
N PHE A 51 -4.70 8.55 6.64
CA PHE A 51 -3.24 8.69 6.63
C PHE A 51 -2.78 9.70 5.57
N GLU A 52 -1.68 10.39 5.86
CA GLU A 52 -0.87 11.04 4.83
C GLU A 52 0.05 10.00 4.18
N THR A 53 0.33 10.15 2.89
CA THR A 53 1.17 9.20 2.15
C THR A 53 2.28 9.92 1.39
N LEU A 54 3.42 9.25 1.25
CA LEU A 54 4.55 9.72 0.47
C LEU A 54 5.11 8.57 -0.38
N MET A 55 4.93 8.65 -1.70
CA MET A 55 5.59 7.72 -2.61
C MET A 55 7.09 8.02 -2.66
N LEU A 56 7.94 7.03 -2.37
CA LEU A 56 9.40 7.18 -2.37
C LEU A 56 10.01 7.10 -3.77
N SER A 57 9.32 6.39 -4.68
CA SER A 57 9.64 6.34 -6.10
C SER A 57 8.33 6.43 -6.89
N ASP A 58 8.24 7.38 -7.80
CA ASP A 58 7.04 7.71 -8.59
C ASP A 58 7.32 7.71 -10.09
N THR A 59 8.48 7.18 -10.50
CA THR A 59 8.94 7.10 -11.89
C THR A 59 9.12 5.65 -12.32
N GLU A 60 9.11 5.39 -13.63
CA GLU A 60 9.43 4.08 -14.19
C GLU A 60 10.92 3.73 -14.06
N GLU A 61 11.76 4.74 -13.98
CA GLU A 61 13.20 4.56 -13.77
C GLU A 61 13.49 4.14 -12.33
N ASP A 62 14.50 3.29 -12.16
CA ASP A 62 14.94 2.84 -10.85
C ASP A 62 15.52 4.02 -10.03
N THR A 63 14.77 4.43 -9.02
CA THR A 63 15.23 5.43 -8.08
C THR A 63 16.27 4.81 -7.14
N PRO A 64 17.49 5.36 -7.04
CA PRO A 64 18.53 4.84 -6.14
C PRO A 64 18.04 4.69 -4.69
N LEU A 65 18.40 3.60 -4.03
CA LEU A 65 17.99 3.28 -2.66
C LEU A 65 18.22 4.44 -1.68
N GLN A 66 19.40 5.07 -1.73
CA GLN A 66 19.72 6.22 -0.89
C GLN A 66 18.73 7.38 -1.09
N ARG A 67 18.34 7.66 -2.33
CA ARG A 67 17.36 8.73 -2.61
C ARG A 67 15.98 8.41 -2.03
N ARG A 68 15.58 7.13 -2.05
CA ARG A 68 14.32 6.68 -1.43
C ARG A 68 14.34 6.92 0.08
N THR A 69 15.37 6.47 0.76
CA THR A 69 15.52 6.65 2.21
C THR A 69 15.77 8.10 2.63
N ASP A 70 16.48 8.89 1.82
CA ASP A 70 16.61 10.34 2.04
C ASP A 70 15.27 11.08 1.96
N ARG A 71 14.39 10.71 1.00
CA ARG A 71 13.02 11.26 0.91
C ARG A 71 12.20 10.90 2.14
N CYS A 72 12.23 9.64 2.55
CA CYS A 72 11.55 9.14 3.75
C CYS A 72 11.99 9.91 4.99
N ASN A 73 13.30 10.00 5.21
CA ASN A 73 13.90 10.63 6.37
C ASN A 73 13.70 12.15 6.40
N LYS A 74 13.79 12.84 5.25
CA LYS A 74 13.54 14.27 5.12
C LYS A 74 12.07 14.63 5.42
N ALA A 75 11.14 13.77 5.05
CA ALA A 75 9.73 13.97 5.31
C ALA A 75 9.33 13.66 6.76
N ASN A 76 10.23 13.07 7.57
CA ASN A 76 9.94 12.59 8.92
C ASN A 76 8.74 11.63 8.93
N ALA A 77 8.72 10.65 8.02
CA ALA A 77 7.66 9.66 7.98
C ALA A 77 7.51 8.91 9.31
N ASP A 78 6.30 8.53 9.66
CA ASP A 78 6.02 7.73 10.87
C ASP A 78 6.26 6.24 10.66
N PHE A 79 6.19 5.78 9.40
CA PHE A 79 6.41 4.40 9.01
C PHE A 79 6.82 4.31 7.54
N CYS A 80 7.72 3.38 7.22
CA CYS A 80 8.14 3.06 5.86
C CYS A 80 7.77 1.62 5.50
N VAL A 81 7.12 1.42 4.37
CA VAL A 81 6.80 0.10 3.84
C VAL A 81 7.35 -0.07 2.43
N SER A 82 8.15 -1.12 2.21
CA SER A 82 8.73 -1.48 0.91
C SER A 82 8.02 -2.70 0.33
N ILE A 83 7.56 -2.59 -0.90
CA ILE A 83 6.73 -3.57 -1.61
C ILE A 83 7.55 -4.27 -2.65
N HIS A 84 7.58 -5.61 -2.60
CA HIS A 84 8.38 -6.48 -3.46
C HIS A 84 7.66 -7.77 -3.85
N TYR A 85 8.19 -8.45 -4.85
CA TYR A 85 7.81 -9.80 -5.27
C TYR A 85 9.07 -10.63 -5.50
N ASN A 86 9.32 -11.59 -4.64
CA ASN A 86 10.57 -12.33 -4.50
C ASN A 86 10.95 -13.18 -5.73
N ALA A 87 12.15 -13.72 -5.74
CA ALA A 87 12.61 -14.78 -6.63
C ALA A 87 13.75 -15.59 -6.01
N MET A 88 13.81 -16.87 -6.32
CA MET A 88 14.97 -17.73 -6.04
C MET A 88 16.04 -17.60 -7.12
N GLY A 89 15.65 -17.20 -8.33
CA GLY A 89 16.53 -17.09 -9.48
C GLY A 89 15.84 -16.51 -10.72
N ASN A 90 16.35 -16.88 -11.89
CA ASN A 90 15.88 -16.38 -13.19
C ASN A 90 15.23 -17.45 -14.09
N VAL A 91 14.92 -18.61 -13.53
CA VAL A 91 14.25 -19.73 -14.23
C VAL A 91 13.03 -20.17 -13.43
N TRP A 92 12.03 -20.73 -14.12
CA TRP A 92 10.85 -21.26 -13.45
C TRP A 92 11.19 -22.35 -12.44
N GLN A 93 10.64 -22.24 -11.24
CA GLN A 93 10.79 -23.20 -10.16
C GLN A 93 9.44 -23.51 -9.49
N THR A 94 9.36 -24.58 -8.72
CA THR A 94 8.14 -25.07 -8.08
C THR A 94 8.24 -25.22 -6.55
N THR A 95 9.37 -24.85 -5.97
CA THR A 95 9.68 -25.12 -4.55
C THR A 95 9.37 -23.93 -3.64
N ALA A 96 9.66 -22.72 -4.11
CA ALA A 96 9.41 -21.50 -3.34
C ALA A 96 8.11 -20.83 -3.80
N THR A 97 7.22 -20.58 -2.87
CA THR A 97 5.96 -19.85 -3.01
C THR A 97 5.59 -19.24 -1.67
N GLY A 98 4.80 -18.20 -1.66
CA GLY A 98 4.24 -17.66 -0.44
C GLY A 98 4.72 -16.27 -0.06
N THR A 99 4.08 -15.73 0.98
CA THR A 99 4.27 -14.37 1.47
C THR A 99 5.22 -14.34 2.66
N GLU A 100 6.14 -13.41 2.67
CA GLU A 100 7.07 -13.17 3.79
C GLU A 100 7.26 -11.67 4.05
N THR A 101 7.53 -11.33 5.32
CA THR A 101 7.73 -9.94 5.73
C THR A 101 9.06 -9.80 6.46
N TYR A 102 9.85 -8.81 6.08
CA TYR A 102 11.18 -8.57 6.63
C TYR A 102 11.22 -7.32 7.51
N SER A 103 11.98 -7.42 8.62
CA SER A 103 12.38 -6.31 9.48
C SER A 103 13.90 -6.27 9.63
N TYR A 104 14.44 -5.13 10.09
CA TYR A 104 15.87 -5.03 10.36
C TYR A 104 16.28 -5.87 11.60
N PRO A 105 17.40 -6.61 11.57
CA PRO A 105 17.88 -7.41 12.69
C PRO A 105 18.05 -6.58 13.98
N GLY A 106 17.46 -7.05 15.06
CA GLY A 106 17.55 -6.39 16.36
C GLY A 106 16.61 -5.20 16.58
N ASN A 107 15.88 -4.73 15.56
CA ASN A 107 14.86 -3.70 15.73
C ASN A 107 13.52 -4.31 16.17
N SER A 108 13.21 -4.18 17.47
CA SER A 108 12.00 -4.75 18.07
C SER A 108 10.70 -4.07 17.59
N THR A 109 10.76 -2.78 17.23
CA THR A 109 9.60 -2.03 16.73
C THR A 109 9.24 -2.50 15.32
N ASP A 110 10.22 -2.65 14.44
CA ASP A 110 10.00 -3.16 13.08
C ASP A 110 9.46 -4.60 13.13
N ALA A 111 10.05 -5.45 13.99
CA ALA A 111 9.59 -6.82 14.18
C ALA A 111 8.15 -6.89 14.70
N LYS A 112 7.76 -5.99 15.62
CA LYS A 112 6.38 -5.85 16.10
C LYS A 112 5.45 -5.44 14.96
N TYR A 113 5.81 -4.44 14.16
CA TYR A 113 4.99 -3.98 13.04
C TYR A 113 4.84 -5.08 11.98
N ALA A 114 5.94 -5.77 11.65
CA ALA A 114 5.92 -6.93 10.77
C ALA A 114 4.93 -8.01 11.27
N SER A 115 4.96 -8.35 12.56
CA SER A 115 4.09 -9.37 13.16
C SER A 115 2.60 -8.99 13.13
N ILE A 116 2.26 -7.70 13.21
CA ILE A 116 0.88 -7.22 13.10
C ILE A 116 0.41 -7.22 11.65
N ILE A 117 1.25 -6.76 10.71
CA ILE A 117 0.88 -6.57 9.31
C ILE A 117 0.87 -7.88 8.52
N HIS A 118 1.83 -8.76 8.79
CA HIS A 118 2.03 -9.99 8.02
C HIS A 118 0.78 -10.88 7.86
N PRO A 119 -0.01 -11.17 8.92
CA PRO A 119 -1.21 -11.99 8.79
C PRO A 119 -2.24 -11.45 7.77
N TYR A 120 -2.41 -10.13 7.69
CA TYR A 120 -3.29 -9.49 6.71
C TYR A 120 -2.80 -9.69 5.27
N ASN A 121 -1.49 -9.68 5.05
CA ASN A 121 -0.90 -9.93 3.74
C ASN A 121 -1.05 -11.40 3.33
N VAL A 122 -0.85 -12.34 4.27
CA VAL A 122 -1.07 -13.78 4.02
C VAL A 122 -2.53 -14.05 3.66
N GLU A 123 -3.48 -13.48 4.40
CA GLU A 123 -4.91 -13.59 4.09
C GLU A 123 -5.23 -13.02 2.70
N ALA A 124 -4.68 -11.85 2.37
CA ALA A 124 -4.93 -11.18 1.09
C ALA A 124 -4.38 -11.95 -0.10
N THR A 125 -3.19 -12.50 0.01
CA THR A 125 -2.57 -13.29 -1.07
C THR A 125 -3.19 -14.66 -1.21
N GLY A 126 -3.64 -15.28 -0.10
CA GLY A 126 -4.04 -16.69 -0.06
C GLY A 126 -2.88 -17.64 -0.34
N LEU A 127 -1.64 -17.16 -0.37
CA LEU A 127 -0.43 -17.95 -0.58
C LEU A 127 0.09 -18.52 0.73
N LYS A 128 1.10 -19.40 0.64
CA LYS A 128 1.74 -20.01 1.81
C LYS A 128 2.31 -18.93 2.73
N ASP A 129 2.01 -19.03 4.02
CA ASP A 129 2.66 -18.25 5.06
C ASP A 129 4.14 -18.69 5.21
N ARG A 130 5.07 -17.75 4.99
CA ARG A 130 6.51 -17.96 5.17
C ARG A 130 7.05 -17.23 6.40
N GLY A 131 6.19 -16.53 7.12
CA GLY A 131 6.47 -15.85 8.38
C GLY A 131 7.20 -14.51 8.24
N CYS A 132 7.39 -13.91 9.40
CA CYS A 132 8.23 -12.74 9.57
C CYS A 132 9.69 -13.17 9.70
N LYS A 133 10.59 -12.43 9.04
CA LYS A 133 12.03 -12.69 8.99
C LYS A 133 12.82 -11.43 9.29
N GLN A 134 14.12 -11.60 9.48
CA GLN A 134 15.04 -10.49 9.62
C GLN A 134 16.09 -10.54 8.51
N ALA A 135 16.37 -9.38 7.90
CA ALA A 135 17.43 -9.24 6.90
C ALA A 135 17.97 -7.81 6.89
N ASP A 136 19.25 -7.68 6.57
CA ASP A 136 19.93 -6.40 6.45
C ASP A 136 19.70 -5.81 5.03
N PHE A 137 18.44 -5.45 4.74
CA PHE A 137 18.10 -4.74 3.53
C PHE A 137 18.16 -3.22 3.75
N HIS A 138 18.57 -2.48 2.73
CA HIS A 138 18.69 -1.03 2.79
C HIS A 138 17.37 -0.35 3.24
N MET A 139 16.24 -0.80 2.69
CA MET A 139 14.93 -0.19 2.96
C MET A 139 14.35 -0.48 4.34
N VAL A 140 14.93 -1.37 5.11
CA VAL A 140 14.57 -1.59 6.53
C VAL A 140 15.65 -1.12 7.50
N ARG A 141 16.89 -0.82 7.00
CA ARG A 141 18.00 -0.34 7.82
C ARG A 141 18.10 1.19 7.88
N GLU A 142 17.98 1.87 6.75
CA GLU A 142 18.29 3.29 6.62
C GLU A 142 17.14 4.27 6.94
N PRO A 143 15.84 3.89 6.87
CA PRO A 143 14.79 4.75 7.38
C PRO A 143 14.96 5.04 8.87
N LYS A 144 14.74 6.31 9.29
CA LYS A 144 14.76 6.72 10.71
C LYS A 144 13.47 6.38 11.46
N CYS A 145 12.42 6.06 10.74
CA CYS A 145 11.17 5.56 11.28
C CYS A 145 11.15 4.02 11.24
N PRO A 146 10.22 3.36 11.95
CA PRO A 146 9.99 1.93 11.78
C PRO A 146 9.79 1.56 10.30
N ALA A 147 10.37 0.43 9.88
CA ALA A 147 10.33 0.02 8.47
C ALA A 147 10.18 -1.50 8.32
N ILE A 148 9.41 -1.91 7.32
CA ILE A 148 9.30 -3.31 6.90
C ILE A 148 9.39 -3.43 5.38
N LEU A 149 9.79 -4.62 4.91
CA LEU A 149 9.74 -5.00 3.50
C LEU A 149 8.88 -6.24 3.35
N ILE A 150 8.00 -6.24 2.35
CA ILE A 150 7.07 -7.34 2.11
C ILE A 150 7.36 -7.96 0.76
N GLU A 151 7.51 -9.28 0.75
CA GLU A 151 7.57 -10.12 -0.43
C GLU A 151 6.22 -10.85 -0.56
N PHE A 152 5.38 -10.42 -1.49
CA PHE A 152 4.01 -10.92 -1.61
C PHE A 152 3.91 -12.31 -2.24
N GLY A 153 4.94 -12.75 -2.98
CA GLY A 153 5.02 -14.05 -3.65
C GLY A 153 6.37 -14.21 -4.34
N PHE A 154 6.49 -15.17 -5.24
CA PHE A 154 7.72 -15.46 -5.99
C PHE A 154 7.49 -15.33 -7.49
N MET A 155 8.17 -14.37 -8.14
CA MET A 155 8.00 -14.11 -9.58
C MET A 155 8.58 -15.21 -10.49
N ASP A 156 9.39 -16.10 -9.97
CA ASP A 156 9.90 -17.30 -10.65
C ASP A 156 9.11 -18.57 -10.31
N ASN A 157 8.07 -18.48 -9.47
CA ASN A 157 7.04 -19.50 -9.33
C ASN A 157 5.88 -19.19 -10.28
N ARG A 158 5.54 -20.15 -11.15
CA ARG A 158 4.54 -19.92 -12.20
C ARG A 158 3.18 -19.50 -11.66
N THR A 159 2.69 -20.18 -10.62
CA THR A 159 1.39 -19.87 -10.00
C THR A 159 1.38 -18.49 -9.36
N ASP A 160 2.42 -18.15 -8.59
CA ASP A 160 2.53 -16.83 -7.94
C ASP A 160 2.65 -15.73 -9.01
N ALA A 161 3.41 -15.95 -10.07
CA ALA A 161 3.58 -14.98 -11.17
C ALA A 161 2.27 -14.72 -11.94
N GLU A 162 1.46 -15.76 -12.18
CA GLU A 162 0.16 -15.62 -12.83
C GLU A 162 -0.86 -14.86 -11.95
N LEU A 163 -0.76 -14.98 -10.64
CA LEU A 163 -1.51 -14.14 -9.70
C LEU A 163 -1.06 -12.68 -9.77
N ALA A 164 0.25 -12.44 -9.76
CA ALA A 164 0.83 -11.09 -9.82
C ALA A 164 0.44 -10.30 -11.07
N LEU A 165 0.10 -10.97 -12.18
CA LEU A 165 -0.41 -10.33 -13.40
C LEU A 165 -1.86 -9.82 -13.25
N GLN A 166 -2.62 -10.34 -12.29
CA GLN A 166 -4.04 -10.01 -12.12
C GLN A 166 -4.22 -8.72 -11.32
N ASP A 167 -4.90 -7.73 -11.90
CA ASP A 167 -5.19 -6.46 -11.21
C ASP A 167 -5.98 -6.68 -9.90
N SER A 168 -6.95 -7.61 -9.90
CA SER A 168 -7.71 -7.98 -8.72
C SER A 168 -6.85 -8.52 -7.57
N PHE A 169 -5.77 -9.24 -7.89
CA PHE A 169 -4.82 -9.72 -6.89
C PHE A 169 -3.97 -8.58 -6.32
N ARG A 170 -3.48 -7.68 -7.18
CA ARG A 170 -2.74 -6.48 -6.76
C ARG A 170 -3.56 -5.61 -5.81
N ARG A 171 -4.85 -5.40 -6.11
CA ARG A 171 -5.80 -4.70 -5.21
C ARG A 171 -5.98 -5.41 -3.87
N LYS A 172 -6.13 -6.73 -3.88
CA LYS A 172 -6.23 -7.51 -2.64
C LYS A 172 -4.98 -7.35 -1.77
N CYS A 173 -3.78 -7.41 -2.37
CA CYS A 173 -2.53 -7.18 -1.66
C CYS A 173 -2.49 -5.78 -1.01
N ALA A 174 -2.87 -4.74 -1.74
CA ALA A 174 -2.94 -3.38 -1.21
C ALA A 174 -3.94 -3.24 -0.06
N VAL A 175 -5.14 -3.82 -0.19
CA VAL A 175 -6.15 -3.83 0.87
C VAL A 175 -5.67 -4.56 2.12
N GLY A 176 -5.04 -5.74 1.97
CA GLY A 176 -4.47 -6.48 3.10
C GLY A 176 -3.41 -5.65 3.82
N LEU A 177 -2.49 -5.06 3.06
CA LEU A 177 -1.44 -4.20 3.62
C LEU A 177 -2.02 -2.96 4.33
N ALA A 178 -3.03 -2.30 3.74
CA ALA A 178 -3.70 -1.16 4.37
C ALA A 178 -4.38 -1.55 5.70
N LYS A 179 -5.09 -2.68 5.75
CA LYS A 179 -5.69 -3.21 6.98
C LYS A 179 -4.64 -3.47 8.06
N GLY A 180 -3.51 -4.06 7.69
CA GLY A 180 -2.41 -4.30 8.62
C GLY A 180 -1.79 -3.01 9.15
N ILE A 181 -1.61 -2.00 8.31
CA ILE A 181 -1.13 -0.67 8.71
C ILE A 181 -2.16 0.01 9.63
N CYS A 182 -3.44 -0.01 9.28
CA CYS A 182 -4.52 0.51 10.14
C CYS A 182 -4.48 -0.15 11.53
N ALA A 183 -4.39 -1.48 11.59
CA ALA A 183 -4.29 -2.22 12.86
C ALA A 183 -3.03 -1.82 13.67
N THR A 184 -1.90 -1.56 13.01
CA THR A 184 -0.65 -1.14 13.65
C THR A 184 -0.80 0.21 14.35
N PHE A 185 -1.55 1.14 13.76
CA PHE A 185 -1.75 2.50 14.29
C PHE A 185 -3.07 2.68 15.07
N GLY A 186 -3.86 1.61 15.22
CA GLY A 186 -5.15 1.68 15.93
C GLY A 186 -6.19 2.52 15.18
N VAL A 187 -6.11 2.58 13.85
CA VAL A 187 -7.05 3.27 12.96
C VAL A 187 -8.03 2.23 12.40
N GLU A 188 -9.30 2.58 12.32
CA GLU A 188 -10.28 1.73 11.66
C GLU A 188 -10.07 1.73 10.14
N TYR A 189 -10.09 0.54 9.53
CA TYR A 189 -10.01 0.43 8.07
C TYR A 189 -11.36 0.75 7.45
N VAL A 190 -11.39 1.76 6.59
CA VAL A 190 -12.58 2.16 5.82
C VAL A 190 -12.49 1.56 4.41
N SER A 191 -13.42 0.67 4.07
CA SER A 191 -13.48 0.08 2.72
C SER A 191 -14.00 1.07 1.67
N GLU A 192 -13.71 0.82 0.40
CA GLU A 192 -14.26 1.61 -0.71
C GLU A 192 -15.80 1.62 -0.72
N LYS A 193 -16.42 0.51 -0.32
CA LYS A 193 -17.87 0.40 -0.21
C LYS A 193 -18.42 1.29 0.91
N GLU A 194 -17.83 1.22 2.11
CA GLU A 194 -18.24 2.05 3.25
C GLU A 194 -18.05 3.54 2.98
N ALA A 195 -16.98 3.90 2.26
CA ALA A 195 -16.76 5.28 1.84
C ALA A 195 -17.80 5.76 0.80
N LYS A 196 -18.29 4.85 -0.06
CA LYS A 196 -19.34 5.15 -1.04
C LYS A 196 -20.75 5.11 -0.43
N ASP A 197 -20.93 4.34 0.61
CA ASP A 197 -22.22 4.20 1.32
C ASP A 197 -22.47 5.31 2.34
N MET A 198 -21.63 6.36 2.37
CA MET A 198 -21.90 7.57 3.16
C MET A 198 -23.25 8.15 2.75
N THR A 199 -24.16 8.26 3.69
CA THR A 199 -25.49 8.82 3.42
C THR A 199 -25.40 10.31 3.13
N VAL A 200 -26.37 10.86 2.39
CA VAL A 200 -26.45 12.31 2.16
C VAL A 200 -26.49 13.08 3.48
N GLN A 201 -27.14 12.52 4.51
CA GLN A 201 -27.21 13.13 5.84
C GLN A 201 -25.85 13.20 6.53
N GLU A 202 -25.01 12.14 6.42
CA GLU A 202 -23.64 12.16 6.93
C GLU A 202 -22.76 13.14 6.15
N ALA A 203 -22.93 13.21 4.83
CA ALA A 203 -22.25 14.18 3.98
C ALA A 203 -22.64 15.62 4.36
N GLU A 204 -23.91 15.89 4.60
CA GLU A 204 -24.41 17.19 5.08
C GLU A 204 -23.75 17.59 6.40
N LYS A 205 -23.69 16.69 7.36
CA LYS A 205 -23.07 16.94 8.66
C LYS A 205 -21.60 17.28 8.54
N ILE A 206 -20.83 16.50 7.74
CA ILE A 206 -19.40 16.76 7.49
C ILE A 206 -19.22 18.14 6.86
N VAL A 207 -19.99 18.47 5.81
CA VAL A 207 -19.89 19.76 5.11
C VAL A 207 -20.23 20.90 6.06
N GLN A 208 -21.31 20.78 6.83
CA GLN A 208 -21.71 21.78 7.79
C GLN A 208 -20.64 22.05 8.86
N GLU A 209 -20.12 20.99 9.48
CA GLU A 209 -19.10 21.09 10.53
C GLU A 209 -17.76 21.61 10.01
N LYS A 210 -17.25 21.02 8.89
CA LYS A 210 -15.92 21.35 8.36
C LYS A 210 -15.87 22.71 7.67
N ALA A 211 -16.95 23.14 6.99
CA ALA A 211 -17.03 24.44 6.36
C ALA A 211 -17.57 25.53 7.29
N GLY A 212 -18.05 25.17 8.49
CA GLY A 212 -18.64 26.12 9.44
C GLY A 212 -19.90 26.79 8.93
N LEU A 213 -20.73 26.06 8.14
CA LEU A 213 -21.92 26.60 7.53
C LEU A 213 -23.10 26.62 8.51
N ASP A 214 -23.89 27.70 8.49
CA ASP A 214 -25.11 27.79 9.25
C ASP A 214 -26.27 26.99 8.60
N ASP A 215 -27.35 26.79 9.36
CA ASP A 215 -28.49 26.00 8.91
C ASP A 215 -29.18 26.61 7.68
N ASN A 216 -29.20 27.96 7.55
CA ASN A 216 -29.76 28.61 6.38
C ASN A 216 -28.95 28.31 5.13
N THR A 217 -27.61 28.37 5.20
CA THR A 217 -26.73 28.05 4.08
C THR A 217 -26.86 26.58 3.69
N MET A 218 -26.95 25.67 4.67
CA MET A 218 -27.21 24.26 4.41
C MET A 218 -28.57 24.02 3.73
N GLN A 219 -29.59 24.78 4.14
CA GLN A 219 -30.91 24.71 3.50
C GLN A 219 -30.85 25.09 2.01
N TYR A 220 -30.11 26.14 1.64
CA TYR A 220 -29.90 26.51 0.24
C TYR A 220 -29.16 25.41 -0.55
N LEU A 221 -28.15 24.77 0.03
CA LEU A 221 -27.44 23.66 -0.60
C LEU A 221 -28.39 22.48 -0.87
N ARG A 222 -29.33 22.17 0.03
CA ARG A 222 -30.34 21.10 -0.14
C ARG A 222 -31.31 21.36 -1.28
N PHE A 223 -31.62 22.60 -1.60
CA PHE A 223 -32.50 22.96 -2.71
C PHE A 223 -31.82 22.95 -4.08
N TYR A 224 -30.49 22.78 -4.13
CA TYR A 224 -29.78 22.68 -5.40
C TYR A 224 -30.11 21.37 -6.12
N ARG A 225 -30.36 21.44 -7.44
CA ARG A 225 -30.82 20.28 -8.25
C ARG A 225 -29.93 19.03 -8.12
N TYR A 226 -28.65 19.24 -7.84
CA TYR A 226 -27.67 18.18 -7.69
C TYR A 226 -27.06 18.14 -6.27
N SER A 227 -27.85 18.52 -5.27
CA SER A 227 -27.43 18.67 -3.87
C SER A 227 -26.72 17.43 -3.34
N ASP A 228 -27.31 16.25 -3.51
CA ASP A 228 -26.77 15.00 -2.97
C ASP A 228 -25.39 14.71 -3.53
N ALA A 229 -25.20 14.81 -4.86
CA ALA A 229 -23.92 14.57 -5.50
C ALA A 229 -22.87 15.64 -5.13
N LEU A 230 -23.29 16.89 -4.93
CA LEU A 230 -22.41 17.97 -4.50
C LEU A 230 -21.95 17.77 -3.05
N LEU A 231 -22.89 17.48 -2.14
CA LEU A 231 -22.62 17.25 -0.72
C LEU A 231 -21.68 16.05 -0.52
N MET A 232 -21.92 14.96 -1.23
CA MET A 232 -21.05 13.78 -1.20
C MET A 232 -19.61 14.12 -1.63
N LYS A 233 -19.44 14.85 -2.73
CA LYS A 233 -18.11 15.26 -3.22
C LYS A 233 -17.42 16.26 -2.25
N LEU A 234 -18.15 17.21 -1.71
CA LEU A 234 -17.60 18.14 -0.73
C LEU A 234 -17.18 17.42 0.56
N ALA A 235 -18.02 16.52 1.07
CA ALA A 235 -17.69 15.73 2.25
C ALA A 235 -16.46 14.83 2.03
N GLU A 236 -16.30 14.22 0.86
CA GLU A 236 -15.08 13.47 0.49
C GLU A 236 -13.84 14.37 0.47
N ALA A 237 -13.95 15.58 -0.08
CA ALA A 237 -12.84 16.52 -0.16
C ALA A 237 -12.45 17.13 1.20
N MET A 238 -13.34 17.07 2.20
CA MET A 238 -13.17 17.67 3.53
C MET A 238 -12.79 16.65 4.61
N LYS A 239 -12.77 15.35 4.30
CA LYS A 239 -12.27 14.30 5.22
C LYS A 239 -10.76 14.39 5.39
#